data_4003a87a7015a682e552ff7d46a446eb
#
_entry.id   4003a87a7015a682e552ff7d46a446eb
#
_cell.length_a   1.000
_cell.length_b   1.000
_cell.length_c   1.000
_cell.angle_alpha   90.00
_cell.angle_beta   90.00
_cell.angle_gamma   90.00
#
_symmetry.space_group_name_H-M   'P 1'
#
loop_
_entity.id
_entity.type
_entity.pdbx_description
1 polymer ?
#
loop_
_entity_poly.entity_id
_entity_poly.type
_entity_poly.pdbx_seq_one_letter_code
_entity_poly.pdbx_strand_id
1 'polypeptide(L)'
;MDGIGEPGCILLVDDNRMDVELTLDAFRQAHLANDVEVVTSGQAAIDYLLGRGPYADRARYRLPVLILMDLKMPVVDGFEVLRQVKATPLVRRIPVIIMTSSREEADRALSYDHGANSYLVKPVSFEGFLDVVGAIRDYWLTLNLGPPSL
;
A
#
# COMPACT_ATOMS: atom_id res chain seq x y z
N MET A 1 0.46 19.70 -17.08
CA MET A 1 -0.25 19.32 -16.56
C MET A 1 -0.52 18.21 -16.17
N ASP A 2 -0.62 18.29 -15.97
CA ASP A 2 -0.87 17.67 -15.27
C ASP A 2 -1.32 16.50 -15.06
N GLY A 3 -1.13 16.03 -14.48
CA GLY A 3 -1.58 14.81 -13.99
C GLY A 3 -2.83 14.23 -14.55
N ILE A 4 -3.48 14.91 -15.41
CA ILE A 4 -4.66 14.37 -16.07
C ILE A 4 -4.24 13.22 -16.96
N GLY A 5 -4.82 12.06 -16.81
CA GLY A 5 -4.51 10.90 -17.62
C GLY A 5 -3.29 10.11 -17.18
N GLU A 6 -2.58 10.58 -16.16
CA GLU A 6 -1.47 9.79 -15.60
C GLU A 6 -1.82 9.31 -14.21
N PRO A 7 -2.29 8.05 -14.06
CA PRO A 7 -2.64 7.51 -12.76
C PRO A 7 -1.42 7.45 -11.85
N GLY A 8 -1.64 7.67 -10.57
CA GLY A 8 -0.59 7.51 -9.59
C GLY A 8 -0.18 6.05 -9.42
N CYS A 9 0.94 5.78 -8.77
CA CYS A 9 1.36 4.42 -8.49
C CYS A 9 0.85 3.96 -7.13
N ILE A 10 0.76 2.64 -6.98
CA ILE A 10 0.42 1.98 -5.73
C ILE A 10 1.69 1.32 -5.22
N LEU A 11 1.99 1.50 -3.94
CA LEU A 11 3.10 0.78 -3.30
C LEU A 11 2.53 -0.44 -2.58
N LEU A 12 2.95 -1.62 -3.04
CA LEU A 12 2.59 -2.89 -2.41
C LEU A 12 3.75 -3.36 -1.54
N VAL A 13 3.50 -3.51 -0.25
CA VAL A 13 4.51 -3.90 0.74
C VAL A 13 4.13 -5.23 1.34
N ASP A 14 4.84 -6.29 0.98
CA ASP A 14 4.55 -7.64 1.46
C ASP A 14 5.78 -8.52 1.22
N ASP A 15 6.22 -9.26 2.24
CA ASP A 15 7.36 -10.16 2.12
C ASP A 15 6.96 -11.56 1.62
N ASN A 16 5.68 -11.85 1.53
CA ASN A 16 5.19 -13.14 1.04
C ASN A 16 5.05 -13.10 -0.47
N ARG A 17 5.98 -13.78 -1.15
CA ARG A 17 6.03 -13.76 -2.62
C ARG A 17 4.74 -14.24 -3.27
N MET A 18 4.12 -15.30 -2.74
CA MET A 18 2.88 -15.84 -3.30
C MET A 18 1.75 -14.81 -3.20
N ASP A 19 1.63 -14.14 -2.06
CA ASP A 19 0.60 -13.12 -1.87
C ASP A 19 0.84 -11.92 -2.80
N VAL A 20 2.10 -11.55 -3.02
CA VAL A 20 2.44 -10.49 -3.98
C VAL A 20 1.98 -10.89 -5.38
N GLU A 21 2.28 -12.11 -5.81
CA GLU A 21 1.89 -12.57 -7.15
C GLU A 21 0.37 -12.62 -7.31
N LEU A 22 -0.35 -13.11 -6.30
CA LEU A 22 -1.81 -13.14 -6.33
C LEU A 22 -2.40 -11.73 -6.42
N THR A 23 -1.84 -10.81 -5.67
CA THR A 23 -2.29 -9.41 -5.67
C THR A 23 -2.04 -8.76 -7.03
N LEU A 24 -0.85 -8.97 -7.59
CA LEU A 24 -0.54 -8.41 -8.91
C LEU A 24 -1.41 -9.01 -10.01
N ASP A 25 -1.69 -10.31 -9.97
CA ASP A 25 -2.59 -10.95 -10.93
C ASP A 25 -4.00 -10.39 -10.80
N ALA A 26 -4.47 -10.16 -9.57
CA ALA A 26 -5.77 -9.58 -9.34
C ALA A 26 -5.86 -8.15 -9.89
N PHE A 27 -4.81 -7.35 -9.71
CA PHE A 27 -4.76 -6.01 -10.29
C PHE A 27 -4.84 -6.05 -11.82
N ARG A 28 -4.11 -6.98 -12.45
CA ARG A 28 -4.17 -7.13 -13.90
C ARG A 28 -5.56 -7.51 -14.37
N GLN A 29 -6.21 -8.45 -13.71
CA GLN A 29 -7.56 -8.88 -14.10
C GLN A 29 -8.61 -7.81 -13.83
N ALA A 30 -8.39 -6.95 -12.85
CA ALA A 30 -9.29 -5.83 -12.56
C ALA A 30 -9.07 -4.66 -13.55
N HIS A 31 -8.14 -4.79 -14.47
CA HIS A 31 -7.79 -3.74 -15.44
C HIS A 31 -7.42 -2.42 -14.77
N LEU A 32 -6.61 -2.52 -13.74
CA LEU A 32 -6.14 -1.35 -13.01
C LEU A 32 -5.17 -0.56 -13.88
N ALA A 33 -5.42 0.75 -14.02
CA ALA A 33 -4.55 1.62 -14.80
C ALA A 33 -3.30 2.06 -14.03
N ASN A 34 -3.31 1.93 -12.71
CA ASN A 34 -2.21 2.36 -11.87
C ASN A 34 -1.03 1.40 -11.95
N ASP A 35 0.18 1.93 -12.02
CA ASP A 35 1.38 1.12 -11.86
C ASP A 35 1.49 0.65 -10.41
N VAL A 36 2.01 -0.55 -10.22
CA VAL A 36 2.23 -1.11 -8.88
C VAL A 36 3.74 -1.31 -8.69
N GLU A 37 4.28 -0.63 -7.68
CA GLU A 37 5.66 -0.85 -7.25
C GLU A 37 5.62 -1.79 -6.05
N VAL A 38 6.49 -2.79 -6.06
CA VAL A 38 6.54 -3.81 -5.01
C VAL A 38 7.82 -3.66 -4.20
N VAL A 39 7.68 -3.62 -2.88
CA VAL A 39 8.80 -3.77 -1.96
C VAL A 39 8.49 -4.92 -1.01
N THR A 40 9.52 -5.67 -0.62
CA THR A 40 9.32 -6.93 0.09
C THR A 40 9.81 -6.90 1.54
N SER A 41 10.06 -5.71 2.08
CA SER A 41 10.42 -5.55 3.48
C SER A 41 9.96 -4.20 3.99
N GLY A 42 9.81 -4.09 5.30
CA GLY A 42 9.46 -2.82 5.93
C GLY A 42 10.52 -1.76 5.72
N GLN A 43 11.80 -2.14 5.79
CA GLN A 43 12.89 -1.19 5.56
C GLN A 43 12.86 -0.66 4.12
N ALA A 44 12.63 -1.54 3.14
CA ALA A 44 12.53 -1.11 1.74
C ALA A 44 11.36 -0.15 1.54
N ALA A 45 10.24 -0.39 2.24
CA ALA A 45 9.10 0.53 2.18
C ALA A 45 9.46 1.92 2.69
N ILE A 46 10.15 1.99 3.83
CA ILE A 46 10.61 3.25 4.40
C ILE A 46 11.57 3.94 3.45
N ASP A 47 12.54 3.20 2.92
CA ASP A 47 13.51 3.75 1.99
C ASP A 47 12.85 4.29 0.72
N TYR A 48 11.87 3.54 0.19
CA TYR A 48 11.11 3.99 -0.98
C TYR A 48 10.40 5.31 -0.68
N LEU A 49 9.66 5.34 0.43
CA LEU A 49 8.83 6.51 0.75
C LEU A 49 9.67 7.75 1.07
N LEU A 50 10.85 7.57 1.67
CA LEU A 50 11.72 8.68 2.01
C LEU A 50 12.77 8.99 0.94
N GLY A 51 12.77 8.25 -0.17
CA GLY A 51 13.71 8.49 -1.27
C GLY A 51 15.15 8.18 -0.93
N ARG A 52 15.39 7.11 -0.18
CA ARG A 52 16.72 6.72 0.28
C ARG A 52 17.31 5.61 -0.58
N GLY A 53 18.65 5.56 -0.66
CA GLY A 53 19.37 4.49 -1.32
C GLY A 53 18.93 4.28 -2.76
N PRO A 54 18.48 3.06 -3.12
CA PRO A 54 18.09 2.77 -4.50
C PRO A 54 16.90 3.59 -5.00
N TYR A 55 16.17 4.24 -4.11
CA TYR A 55 14.94 4.97 -4.44
C TYR A 55 15.13 6.49 -4.48
N ALA A 56 16.37 6.95 -4.59
CA ALA A 56 16.66 8.38 -4.56
C ALA A 56 16.15 9.12 -5.81
N ASP A 57 16.05 8.44 -6.95
CA ASP A 57 15.53 9.04 -8.18
C ASP A 57 14.01 9.09 -8.13
N ARG A 58 13.48 10.26 -7.74
CA ARG A 58 12.03 10.44 -7.57
C ARG A 58 11.27 10.55 -8.89
N ALA A 59 11.95 10.77 -9.99
CA ALA A 59 11.32 10.69 -11.30
C ALA A 59 10.99 9.23 -11.65
N ARG A 60 11.87 8.31 -11.25
CA ARG A 60 11.67 6.86 -11.46
C ARG A 60 10.77 6.28 -10.36
N TYR A 61 10.97 6.67 -9.11
CA TYR A 61 10.28 6.13 -7.95
C TYR A 61 9.37 7.21 -7.35
N ARG A 62 8.21 7.39 -7.97
CA ARG A 62 7.26 8.43 -7.56
C ARG A 62 6.61 8.08 -6.21
N LEU A 63 6.20 9.10 -5.47
CA LEU A 63 5.39 8.86 -4.28
C LEU A 63 4.07 8.19 -4.68
N PRO A 64 3.67 7.15 -3.94
CA PRO A 64 2.43 6.44 -4.28
C PRO A 64 1.20 7.26 -3.88
N VAL A 65 0.08 6.98 -4.54
CA VAL A 65 -1.22 7.53 -4.16
C VAL A 65 -1.91 6.65 -3.11
N LEU A 66 -1.40 5.43 -2.93
CA LEU A 66 -1.98 4.45 -2.01
C LEU A 66 -0.89 3.46 -1.61
N ILE A 67 -0.87 3.08 -0.33
CA ILE A 67 0.01 2.03 0.18
C ILE A 67 -0.86 0.86 0.60
N LEU A 68 -0.55 -0.33 0.09
CA LEU A 68 -1.19 -1.58 0.47
C LEU A 68 -0.14 -2.42 1.16
N MET A 69 -0.31 -2.73 2.44
CA MET A 69 0.78 -3.25 3.26
C MET A 69 0.35 -4.35 4.22
N ASP A 70 1.18 -5.39 4.32
CA ASP A 70 1.04 -6.40 5.34
C ASP A 70 1.66 -5.92 6.68
N LEU A 71 1.20 -6.50 7.77
CA LEU A 71 1.72 -6.20 9.11
C LEU A 71 2.91 -7.07 9.49
N LYS A 72 2.85 -8.35 9.17
CA LYS A 72 3.79 -9.34 9.70
C LYS A 72 4.95 -9.52 8.76
N MET A 73 5.97 -8.71 8.94
CA MET A 73 7.21 -8.77 8.17
C MET A 73 8.38 -8.82 9.16
N PRO A 74 9.47 -9.54 8.83
CA PRO A 74 10.62 -9.63 9.74
C PRO A 74 11.37 -8.30 9.84
N VAL A 75 12.02 -8.09 10.98
CA VAL A 75 12.88 -6.95 11.32
C VAL A 75 12.09 -5.67 11.48
N VAL A 76 11.61 -5.07 10.38
CA VAL A 76 10.76 -3.89 10.41
C VAL A 76 9.38 -4.32 9.96
N ASP A 77 8.44 -4.38 10.89
CA ASP A 77 7.07 -4.82 10.57
C ASP A 77 6.20 -3.66 10.07
N GLY A 78 4.97 -3.98 9.70
CA GLY A 78 4.04 -3.00 9.16
C GLY A 78 3.65 -1.92 10.17
N PHE A 79 3.62 -2.24 11.46
CA PHE A 79 3.33 -1.23 12.48
C PHE A 79 4.40 -0.16 12.51
N GLU A 80 5.67 -0.55 12.41
CA GLU A 80 6.77 0.40 12.41
C GLU A 80 6.77 1.26 11.15
N VAL A 81 6.50 0.65 9.99
CA VAL A 81 6.38 1.41 8.73
C VAL A 81 5.25 2.43 8.86
N LEU A 82 4.10 1.99 9.36
CA LEU A 82 2.93 2.86 9.52
C LEU A 82 3.24 4.03 10.46
N ARG A 83 3.90 3.75 11.58
CA ARG A 83 4.30 4.79 12.53
C ARG A 83 5.19 5.83 11.87
N GLN A 84 6.19 5.39 11.11
CA GLN A 84 7.12 6.30 10.45
C GLN A 84 6.45 7.11 9.34
N VAL A 85 5.57 6.47 8.56
CA VAL A 85 4.82 7.16 7.50
C VAL A 85 3.97 8.28 8.08
N LYS A 86 3.22 7.98 9.13
CA LYS A 86 2.30 8.95 9.72
C LYS A 86 3.02 10.05 10.51
N ALA A 87 4.28 9.81 10.90
CA ALA A 87 5.10 10.82 11.57
C ALA A 87 5.87 11.72 10.58
N THR A 88 5.89 11.39 9.29
CA THR A 88 6.69 12.10 8.29
C THR A 88 5.79 12.99 7.43
N PRO A 89 5.96 14.33 7.51
CA PRO A 89 5.04 15.25 6.82
C PRO A 89 4.86 14.98 5.33
N LEU A 90 5.93 14.60 4.63
CA LEU A 90 5.90 14.38 3.18
C LEU A 90 4.92 13.27 2.78
N VAL A 91 4.78 12.23 3.59
CA VAL A 91 4.06 11.01 3.24
C VAL A 91 2.85 10.71 4.13
N ARG A 92 2.67 11.46 5.21
CA ARG A 92 1.64 11.14 6.21
C ARG A 92 0.20 11.15 5.68
N ARG A 93 -0.05 11.87 4.59
CA ARG A 93 -1.39 11.96 3.99
C ARG A 93 -1.72 10.81 3.06
N ILE A 94 -0.71 10.04 2.65
CA ILE A 94 -0.95 8.92 1.74
C ILE A 94 -1.80 7.88 2.47
N PRO A 95 -2.95 7.48 1.90
CA PRO A 95 -3.77 6.45 2.52
C PRO A 95 -3.02 5.13 2.63
N VAL A 96 -3.12 4.48 3.77
CA VAL A 96 -2.52 3.16 4.01
C VAL A 96 -3.63 2.16 4.28
N ILE A 97 -3.71 1.15 3.43
CA ILE A 97 -4.61 0.01 3.62
C ILE A 97 -3.77 -1.15 4.12
N ILE A 98 -4.10 -1.67 5.29
CA ILE A 98 -3.48 -2.88 5.79
C ILE A 98 -4.20 -4.07 5.18
N MET A 99 -3.44 -5.01 4.62
CA MET A 99 -3.98 -6.29 4.15
C MET A 99 -3.12 -7.40 4.71
N THR A 100 -3.64 -8.13 5.68
CA THR A 100 -2.88 -9.07 6.48
C THR A 100 -3.68 -10.33 6.75
N SER A 101 -2.98 -11.44 7.03
CA SER A 101 -3.64 -12.69 7.46
C SER A 101 -4.16 -12.61 8.89
N SER A 102 -3.75 -11.62 9.66
CA SER A 102 -4.13 -11.50 11.06
C SER A 102 -5.61 -11.10 11.20
N ARG A 103 -6.34 -11.86 12.02
CA ARG A 103 -7.71 -11.53 12.43
C ARG A 103 -7.76 -11.06 13.88
N GLU A 104 -6.61 -10.84 14.51
CA GLU A 104 -6.55 -10.45 15.90
C GLU A 104 -7.06 -9.04 16.10
N GLU A 105 -7.95 -8.87 17.06
CA GLU A 105 -8.51 -7.55 17.38
C GLU A 105 -7.43 -6.58 17.83
N ALA A 106 -6.44 -7.08 18.57
CA ALA A 106 -5.32 -6.24 19.02
C ALA A 106 -4.52 -5.68 17.86
N ASP A 107 -4.28 -6.49 16.81
CA ASP A 107 -3.56 -6.01 15.63
C ASP A 107 -4.38 -4.96 14.87
N ARG A 108 -5.68 -5.18 14.78
CA ARG A 108 -6.57 -4.22 14.13
C ARG A 108 -6.60 -2.90 14.89
N ALA A 109 -6.76 -2.97 16.22
CA ALA A 109 -6.78 -1.78 17.05
C ALA A 109 -5.47 -0.99 16.94
N LEU A 110 -4.34 -1.69 17.01
CA LEU A 110 -3.03 -1.06 16.92
C LEU A 110 -2.81 -0.41 15.55
N SER A 111 -3.29 -1.06 14.48
CA SER A 111 -3.20 -0.50 13.13
C SER A 111 -3.91 0.84 13.04
N TYR A 112 -5.14 0.92 13.54
CA TYR A 112 -5.87 2.18 13.52
C TYR A 112 -5.25 3.22 14.45
N ASP A 113 -4.75 2.81 15.60
CA ASP A 113 -4.06 3.72 16.52
C ASP A 113 -2.83 4.35 15.87
N HIS A 114 -2.14 3.61 15.01
CA HIS A 114 -0.99 4.12 14.27
C HIS A 114 -1.37 4.84 12.98
N GLY A 115 -2.64 4.98 12.67
CA GLY A 115 -3.10 5.81 11.57
C GLY A 115 -3.45 5.09 10.28
N ALA A 116 -3.69 3.76 10.34
CA ALA A 116 -4.17 3.04 9.16
C ALA A 116 -5.54 3.58 8.73
N ASN A 117 -5.75 3.65 7.43
CA ASN A 117 -7.00 4.12 6.86
C ASN A 117 -8.01 2.99 6.66
N SER A 118 -7.53 1.76 6.50
CA SER A 118 -8.38 0.59 6.32
C SER A 118 -7.63 -0.67 6.75
N TYR A 119 -8.38 -1.69 7.14
CA TYR A 119 -7.82 -2.97 7.58
C TYR A 119 -8.58 -4.11 6.92
N LEU A 120 -7.89 -4.89 6.11
CA LEU A 120 -8.47 -6.00 5.38
C LEU A 120 -7.74 -7.30 5.75
N VAL A 121 -8.51 -8.37 5.87
CA VAL A 121 -7.92 -9.70 6.07
C VAL A 121 -7.63 -10.31 4.70
N LYS A 122 -6.42 -10.85 4.51
CA LYS A 122 -6.04 -11.48 3.25
C LYS A 122 -7.01 -12.61 2.91
N PRO A 123 -7.54 -12.62 1.68
CA PRO A 123 -8.40 -13.72 1.24
C PRO A 123 -7.61 -15.02 1.11
N VAL A 124 -8.33 -16.16 1.18
CA VAL A 124 -7.73 -17.49 1.03
C VAL A 124 -7.80 -17.99 -0.41
N SER A 125 -8.51 -17.29 -1.30
CA SER A 125 -8.68 -17.69 -2.69
C SER A 125 -8.32 -16.53 -3.62
N PHE A 126 -8.02 -16.87 -4.89
CA PHE A 126 -7.77 -15.86 -5.90
C PHE A 126 -9.01 -15.02 -6.17
N GLU A 127 -10.19 -15.63 -6.16
CA GLU A 127 -11.45 -14.88 -6.33
C GLU A 127 -11.64 -13.86 -5.23
N GLY A 128 -11.26 -14.20 -3.99
CA GLY A 128 -11.28 -13.26 -2.89
C GLY A 128 -10.33 -12.09 -3.11
N PHE A 129 -9.14 -12.36 -3.65
CA PHE A 129 -8.20 -11.28 -4.01
C PHE A 129 -8.78 -10.38 -5.10
N LEU A 130 -9.47 -10.96 -6.09
CA LEU A 130 -10.15 -10.16 -7.12
C LEU A 130 -11.21 -9.25 -6.53
N ASP A 131 -12.00 -9.76 -5.59
CA ASP A 131 -13.04 -8.96 -4.92
C ASP A 131 -12.44 -7.80 -4.15
N VAL A 132 -11.36 -8.04 -3.39
CA VAL A 132 -10.69 -7.02 -2.61
C VAL A 132 -10.06 -5.95 -3.53
N VAL A 133 -9.36 -6.38 -4.57
CA VAL A 133 -8.72 -5.47 -5.52
C VAL A 133 -9.77 -4.65 -6.26
N GLY A 134 -10.90 -5.28 -6.64
CA GLY A 134 -12.00 -4.57 -7.26
C GLY A 134 -12.58 -3.48 -6.37
N ALA A 135 -12.73 -3.77 -5.07
CA ALA A 135 -13.21 -2.79 -4.11
C ALA A 135 -12.20 -1.64 -3.92
N ILE A 136 -10.90 -1.94 -3.89
CA ILE A 136 -9.86 -0.92 -3.81
C ILE A 136 -9.91 -0.02 -5.03
N ARG A 137 -10.02 -0.61 -6.24
CA ARG A 137 -10.14 0.16 -7.49
C ARG A 137 -11.35 1.08 -7.45
N ASP A 138 -12.49 0.54 -7.05
CA ASP A 138 -13.76 1.27 -7.14
C ASP A 138 -13.89 2.36 -6.10
N TYR A 139 -13.31 2.16 -4.91
CA TYR A 139 -13.39 3.17 -3.86
C TYR A 139 -12.16 4.07 -3.81
N TRP A 140 -10.99 3.50 -3.52
CA TRP A 140 -9.79 4.30 -3.22
C TRP A 140 -9.20 4.98 -4.45
N LEU A 141 -9.36 4.38 -5.63
CA LEU A 141 -8.76 4.89 -6.86
C LEU A 141 -9.77 5.58 -7.77
N THR A 142 -11.05 5.55 -7.43
CA THR A 142 -12.12 6.12 -8.26
C THR A 142 -13.01 7.07 -7.47
N LEU A 143 -13.68 6.57 -6.43
CA LEU A 143 -14.64 7.38 -5.68
C LEU A 143 -14.00 8.29 -4.66
N ASN A 144 -12.98 7.80 -3.96
CA ASN A 144 -12.32 8.59 -2.92
C ASN A 144 -11.54 9.75 -3.53
N LEU A 145 -11.75 10.94 -2.99
CA LEU A 145 -10.92 12.09 -3.32
C LEU A 145 -9.67 12.02 -2.44
N GLY A 146 -8.53 11.79 -3.06
CA GLY A 146 -7.27 11.72 -2.34
C GLY A 146 -6.84 13.08 -1.79
N PRO A 147 -5.84 13.07 -0.89
CA PRO A 147 -5.33 14.32 -0.35
C PRO A 147 -4.67 15.16 -1.43
N PRO A 148 -4.71 16.49 -1.31
CA PRO A 148 -4.00 17.34 -2.27
C PRO A 148 -2.49 17.16 -2.15
N SER A 149 -1.78 17.45 -3.22
CA SER A 149 -0.32 17.45 -3.21
C SER A 149 0.23 18.48 -2.23
N LEU A 150 1.35 18.15 -1.64
CA LEU A 150 2.04 19.07 -0.73
C LEU A 150 2.75 20.19 -1.48
#